data_0ef322ca9685d61634bde3f1fc4b4d38
#
_entry.id   0ef322ca9685d61634bde3f1fc4b4d38
#
_cell.length_a   1.000
_cell.length_b   1.000
_cell.length_c   1.000
_cell.angle_alpha   90.00
_cell.angle_beta   90.00
_cell.angle_gamma   90.00
#
_symmetry.space_group_name_H-M   'P 1'
#
loop_
_entity.id
_entity.type
_entity.pdbx_description
1 polymer ?
#
loop_
_entity_poly.entity_id
_entity_poly.type
_entity_poly.pdbx_seq_one_letter_code
_entity_poly.pdbx_strand_id
1 'polypeptide(L)'
;MSIKTFLAVLLQTCALTVTAQTTEKKIIVTENISYRTDVGPSTVLDLAEPLFGPKQDRPAILIIHGGGWSAGSKNDMVYRTLMIDYAMKGYVVCNMNYRLVQEAPMPACIEDVKSAVNWMKANAQRLGINPERIGTFGHSAGGHLSLMAGLTAGVACAVGGAPPTEIGNPNISWAEHPEWWPIGYIGKCETPFLVLQGGEDPVVKPNLTEDWVTKMQKAGTSVDYVKVHGDHGVAFDKQLEFTRPAMDAFYARHLKHEEPTVSFEQLKVPDFGGSGTHKAIAVREKSLTDFVIYRPVSMDAKDKLPVLVFCNGGCMDTSIGYENMLTDIASYGYVVVAIGELQMIAQHEKDQHTPSSMVKKALDWICQQATDPSSSYYKKIDTEKIAAAGHSCGGAQVLANAADPRLKTYLILNAGMGKMTMADASRKSLKNLHSPILYLVGGTSDVAWANAQMDYKAIKKIPVVLADNTKSGHGGTYEQPNGGANARMVRAWLDWQLKGNNEPEKIFISGILSDYDGFTIMQKNFNNPM
;
A
#
# COMPACT_ATOMS: atom_id res chain seq x y z
N MET A 1 -55.86 10.79 68.52
CA MET A 1 -56.19 9.97 67.30
C MET A 1 -55.42 10.53 66.14
N SER A 2 -54.54 9.76 65.63
CA SER A 2 -53.52 10.07 64.63
C SER A 2 -54.06 9.97 63.21
N ILE A 3 -53.76 10.93 62.35
CA ILE A 3 -53.85 10.79 60.89
C ILE A 3 -52.50 11.20 60.33
N LYS A 4 -51.74 10.24 59.87
CA LYS A 4 -50.50 10.44 59.14
C LYS A 4 -50.83 10.70 57.66
N THR A 5 -50.47 11.87 57.18
CA THR A 5 -50.53 12.20 55.73
C THR A 5 -49.23 11.78 55.10
N PHE A 6 -49.32 10.88 54.11
CA PHE A 6 -48.19 10.47 53.27
C PHE A 6 -48.13 11.42 52.06
N LEU A 7 -47.02 12.14 51.93
CA LEU A 7 -46.69 12.94 50.76
C LEU A 7 -45.95 12.03 49.77
N ALA A 8 -46.60 11.69 48.63
CA ALA A 8 -45.96 11.03 47.52
C ALA A 8 -45.38 12.08 46.58
N VAL A 9 -44.06 12.15 46.51
CA VAL A 9 -43.35 12.95 45.50
C VAL A 9 -43.23 12.08 44.24
N LEU A 10 -43.99 12.47 43.20
CA LEU A 10 -43.80 11.92 41.84
C LEU A 10 -42.55 12.56 41.23
N LEU A 11 -41.48 11.80 41.15
CA LEU A 11 -40.33 12.10 40.27
C LEU A 11 -40.73 11.70 38.83
N GLN A 12 -41.13 12.71 38.04
CA GLN A 12 -41.21 12.55 36.57
C GLN A 12 -39.82 12.60 35.98
N THR A 13 -39.22 11.41 35.72
CA THR A 13 -38.07 11.30 34.85
C THR A 13 -38.50 11.50 33.40
N CYS A 14 -38.24 12.71 32.89
CA CYS A 14 -38.34 12.97 31.47
C CYS A 14 -37.19 12.24 30.75
N ALA A 15 -37.46 11.06 30.26
CA ALA A 15 -36.54 10.36 29.35
C ALA A 15 -36.62 11.09 28.00
N LEU A 16 -35.65 11.95 27.74
CA LEU A 16 -35.38 12.47 26.39
C LEU A 16 -34.90 11.28 25.53
N THR A 17 -35.83 10.63 24.86
CA THR A 17 -35.50 9.76 23.74
C THR A 17 -35.03 10.66 22.60
N VAL A 18 -33.71 10.81 22.47
CA VAL A 18 -33.09 11.31 21.25
C VAL A 18 -33.28 10.20 20.21
N THR A 19 -34.37 10.27 19.46
CA THR A 19 -34.48 9.52 18.20
C THR A 19 -33.47 10.14 17.25
N ALA A 20 -32.31 9.50 17.06
CA ALA A 20 -31.45 9.77 15.93
C ALA A 20 -32.29 9.48 14.67
N GLN A 21 -32.85 10.54 14.07
CA GLN A 21 -33.36 10.47 12.72
C GLN A 21 -32.16 10.15 11.83
N THR A 22 -32.04 8.88 11.43
CA THR A 22 -31.19 8.51 10.30
C THR A 22 -31.75 9.23 9.09
N THR A 23 -31.18 10.38 8.75
CA THR A 23 -31.53 11.09 7.51
C THR A 23 -31.17 10.17 6.37
N GLU A 24 -32.18 9.63 5.70
CA GLU A 24 -32.01 8.76 4.55
C GLU A 24 -31.18 9.51 3.50
N LYS A 25 -29.98 9.02 3.18
CA LYS A 25 -29.12 9.64 2.18
C LYS A 25 -29.74 9.45 0.81
N LYS A 26 -30.17 10.55 0.20
CA LYS A 26 -30.77 10.57 -1.14
C LYS A 26 -29.91 11.38 -2.09
N ILE A 27 -29.92 10.98 -3.35
CA ILE A 27 -29.29 11.71 -4.45
C ILE A 27 -30.33 11.96 -5.54
N ILE A 28 -30.10 12.99 -6.35
CA ILE A 28 -30.83 13.23 -7.59
C ILE A 28 -29.85 13.14 -8.76
N VAL A 29 -30.27 12.50 -9.85
CA VAL A 29 -29.47 12.41 -11.08
C VAL A 29 -30.21 13.13 -12.20
N THR A 30 -29.51 14.07 -12.85
CA THR A 30 -29.99 14.76 -14.06
C THR A 30 -29.10 14.33 -15.23
N GLU A 31 -29.70 13.73 -16.23
CA GLU A 31 -28.96 13.16 -17.37
C GLU A 31 -28.87 14.12 -18.56
N ASN A 32 -27.83 13.95 -19.39
CA ASN A 32 -27.66 14.58 -20.70
C ASN A 32 -27.65 16.11 -20.67
N ILE A 33 -27.03 16.70 -19.66
CA ILE A 33 -26.81 18.14 -19.59
C ILE A 33 -25.71 18.52 -20.58
N SER A 34 -26.00 19.39 -21.54
CA SER A 34 -24.96 19.89 -22.44
C SER A 34 -24.02 20.85 -21.72
N TYR A 35 -22.72 20.58 -21.78
CA TYR A 35 -21.69 21.49 -21.28
C TYR A 35 -21.03 22.33 -22.39
N ARG A 36 -21.31 21.97 -23.67
CA ARG A 36 -20.96 22.73 -24.90
C ARG A 36 -22.09 22.59 -25.92
N THR A 37 -22.45 23.67 -26.55
CA THR A 37 -23.52 23.70 -27.57
C THR A 37 -23.02 23.98 -28.98
N ASP A 38 -21.72 24.24 -29.12
CA ASP A 38 -21.07 24.70 -30.37
C ASP A 38 -20.44 23.57 -31.20
N VAL A 39 -20.36 22.34 -30.68
CA VAL A 39 -19.55 21.27 -31.30
C VAL A 39 -20.26 19.92 -31.50
N GLY A 40 -21.53 19.80 -31.17
CA GLY A 40 -22.30 18.58 -31.42
C GLY A 40 -22.86 17.89 -30.17
N PRO A 41 -23.62 16.81 -30.35
CA PRO A 41 -24.43 16.20 -29.28
C PRO A 41 -23.62 15.36 -28.27
N SER A 42 -22.37 15.01 -28.58
CA SER A 42 -21.54 14.17 -27.70
C SER A 42 -21.02 14.91 -26.47
N THR A 43 -21.15 16.24 -26.42
CA THR A 43 -20.65 17.07 -25.31
C THR A 43 -21.70 17.24 -24.21
N VAL A 44 -22.09 16.11 -23.61
CA VAL A 44 -23.08 16.02 -22.54
C VAL A 44 -22.51 15.34 -21.31
N LEU A 45 -23.06 15.65 -20.15
CA LEU A 45 -22.74 15.02 -18.89
C LEU A 45 -24.00 14.63 -18.12
N ASP A 46 -23.87 13.66 -17.21
CA ASP A 46 -24.86 13.40 -16.17
C ASP A 46 -24.36 14.01 -14.85
N LEU A 47 -25.30 14.57 -14.09
CA LEU A 47 -25.04 15.23 -12.82
C LEU A 47 -25.73 14.47 -11.69
N ALA A 48 -24.97 14.01 -10.69
CA ALA A 48 -25.49 13.44 -9.46
C ALA A 48 -25.27 14.41 -8.28
N GLU A 49 -26.35 14.81 -7.65
CA GLU A 49 -26.35 15.78 -6.54
C GLU A 49 -26.84 15.13 -5.24
N PRO A 50 -26.06 15.22 -4.13
CA PRO A 50 -26.53 14.82 -2.81
C PRO A 50 -27.68 15.73 -2.35
N LEU A 51 -28.77 15.13 -1.85
CA LEU A 51 -29.87 15.87 -1.19
C LEU A 51 -29.65 15.98 0.33
N PHE A 52 -28.48 15.62 0.83
CA PHE A 52 -28.06 15.68 2.23
C PHE A 52 -26.75 16.49 2.37
N GLY A 53 -26.40 16.83 3.62
CA GLY A 53 -25.21 17.64 3.92
C GLY A 53 -25.35 19.12 3.52
N PRO A 54 -24.22 19.85 3.45
CA PRO A 54 -24.23 21.27 3.10
C PRO A 54 -24.71 21.47 1.66
N LYS A 55 -25.46 22.56 1.42
CA LYS A 55 -25.97 22.89 0.09
C LYS A 55 -25.08 23.87 -0.68
N GLN A 56 -24.04 24.36 -0.05
CA GLN A 56 -23.04 25.26 -0.63
C GLN A 56 -21.65 24.79 -0.25
N ASP A 57 -20.64 25.25 -0.96
CA ASP A 57 -19.23 24.92 -0.72
C ASP A 57 -18.92 23.42 -0.80
N ARG A 58 -19.70 22.67 -1.61
CA ARG A 58 -19.54 21.23 -1.77
C ARG A 58 -18.33 20.90 -2.64
N PRO A 59 -17.57 19.82 -2.33
CA PRO A 59 -16.58 19.28 -3.24
C PRO A 59 -17.26 18.63 -4.45
N ALA A 60 -16.58 18.65 -5.61
CA ALA A 60 -17.11 18.07 -6.83
C ALA A 60 -16.08 17.17 -7.55
N ILE A 61 -16.57 16.18 -8.30
CA ILE A 61 -15.75 15.27 -9.08
C ILE A 61 -16.29 15.21 -10.52
N LEU A 62 -15.37 15.32 -11.49
CA LEU A 62 -15.65 15.05 -12.90
C LEU A 62 -15.13 13.66 -13.25
N ILE A 63 -16.02 12.76 -13.69
CA ILE A 63 -15.68 11.40 -14.14
C ILE A 63 -15.58 11.38 -15.67
N ILE A 64 -14.51 10.78 -16.19
CA ILE A 64 -14.14 10.75 -17.61
C ILE A 64 -13.95 9.28 -18.03
N HIS A 65 -14.76 8.79 -18.97
CA HIS A 65 -14.71 7.39 -19.40
C HIS A 65 -13.44 7.04 -20.19
N GLY A 66 -13.07 5.76 -20.18
CA GLY A 66 -12.02 5.20 -21.02
C GLY A 66 -12.53 4.82 -22.42
N GLY A 67 -11.77 3.97 -23.14
CA GLY A 67 -12.15 3.45 -24.45
C GLY A 67 -11.22 3.88 -25.59
N GLY A 68 -9.94 4.14 -25.33
CA GLY A 68 -8.93 4.46 -26.34
C GLY A 68 -9.28 5.70 -27.17
N TRP A 69 -9.97 6.67 -26.59
CA TRP A 69 -10.49 7.90 -27.23
C TRP A 69 -11.43 7.64 -28.43
N SER A 70 -11.71 6.38 -28.75
CA SER A 70 -12.48 5.94 -29.92
C SER A 70 -13.75 5.19 -29.57
N ALA A 71 -13.97 4.89 -28.29
CA ALA A 71 -15.13 4.15 -27.78
C ALA A 71 -15.41 4.54 -26.32
N GLY A 72 -16.41 3.91 -25.71
CA GLY A 72 -16.84 4.16 -24.33
C GLY A 72 -17.88 5.25 -24.21
N SER A 73 -18.45 5.35 -23.02
CA SER A 73 -19.53 6.29 -22.74
C SER A 73 -19.68 6.53 -21.25
N LYS A 74 -20.15 7.72 -20.87
CA LYS A 74 -20.65 8.01 -19.50
C LYS A 74 -21.73 7.01 -19.04
N ASN A 75 -22.38 6.32 -19.98
CA ASN A 75 -23.42 5.31 -19.71
C ASN A 75 -22.87 3.95 -19.32
N ASP A 76 -21.56 3.71 -19.47
CA ASP A 76 -20.97 2.46 -19.04
C ASP A 76 -21.15 2.29 -17.53
N MET A 77 -21.58 1.09 -17.13
CA MET A 77 -22.04 0.80 -15.78
C MET A 77 -21.00 1.18 -14.70
N VAL A 78 -19.71 0.96 -14.98
CA VAL A 78 -18.62 1.25 -14.05
C VAL A 78 -18.54 2.74 -13.69
N TYR A 79 -18.72 3.64 -14.66
CA TYR A 79 -18.69 5.10 -14.41
C TYR A 79 -19.98 5.59 -13.77
N ARG A 80 -21.14 5.03 -14.14
CA ARG A 80 -22.41 5.33 -13.48
C ARG A 80 -22.40 4.90 -12.01
N THR A 81 -21.90 3.70 -11.72
CA THR A 81 -21.76 3.22 -10.33
C THR A 81 -20.84 4.14 -9.53
N LEU A 82 -19.68 4.50 -10.11
CA LEU A 82 -18.74 5.40 -9.45
C LEU A 82 -19.35 6.77 -9.17
N MET A 83 -20.12 7.32 -10.10
CA MET A 83 -20.86 8.58 -9.94
C MET A 83 -21.81 8.52 -8.73
N ILE A 84 -22.62 7.47 -8.64
CA ILE A 84 -23.56 7.26 -7.52
C ILE A 84 -22.82 7.12 -6.20
N ASP A 85 -21.77 6.31 -6.17
CA ASP A 85 -20.97 6.04 -4.96
C ASP A 85 -20.38 7.32 -4.37
N TYR A 86 -19.78 8.18 -5.20
CA TYR A 86 -19.23 9.44 -4.72
C TYR A 86 -20.31 10.46 -4.36
N ALA A 87 -21.43 10.47 -5.07
CA ALA A 87 -22.58 11.31 -4.67
C ALA A 87 -23.13 10.88 -3.29
N MET A 88 -23.20 9.58 -3.00
CA MET A 88 -23.56 9.06 -1.68
C MET A 88 -22.54 9.38 -0.58
N LYS A 89 -21.31 9.75 -0.96
CA LYS A 89 -20.28 10.28 -0.05
C LYS A 89 -20.31 11.80 0.11
N GLY A 90 -21.28 12.49 -0.52
CA GLY A 90 -21.50 13.93 -0.39
C GLY A 90 -20.78 14.80 -1.41
N TYR A 91 -20.21 14.22 -2.45
CA TYR A 91 -19.66 14.96 -3.59
C TYR A 91 -20.77 15.30 -4.60
N VAL A 92 -20.68 16.43 -5.26
CA VAL A 92 -21.42 16.68 -6.51
C VAL A 92 -20.63 16.06 -7.64
N VAL A 93 -21.24 15.16 -8.42
CA VAL A 93 -20.50 14.38 -9.41
C VAL A 93 -21.05 14.61 -10.80
N CYS A 94 -20.17 15.00 -11.72
CA CYS A 94 -20.43 15.06 -13.14
C CYS A 94 -19.77 13.86 -13.82
N ASN A 95 -20.48 13.13 -14.68
CA ASN A 95 -19.99 12.01 -15.46
C ASN A 95 -20.18 12.35 -16.96
N MET A 96 -19.08 12.57 -17.69
CA MET A 96 -19.11 13.19 -19.00
C MET A 96 -18.85 12.23 -20.16
N ASN A 97 -19.48 12.52 -21.31
CA ASN A 97 -19.00 12.13 -22.63
C ASN A 97 -18.09 13.23 -23.18
N TYR A 98 -17.22 12.85 -24.10
CA TYR A 98 -16.39 13.77 -24.90
C TYR A 98 -16.41 13.29 -26.37
N ARG A 99 -16.06 14.16 -27.31
CA ARG A 99 -15.98 13.80 -28.73
C ARG A 99 -14.91 12.74 -28.95
N LEU A 100 -15.32 11.62 -29.51
CA LEU A 100 -14.41 10.55 -29.89
C LEU A 100 -13.60 10.95 -31.12
N VAL A 101 -12.46 10.29 -31.36
CA VAL A 101 -11.55 10.64 -32.48
C VAL A 101 -12.19 10.51 -33.87
N GLN A 102 -13.27 9.74 -33.99
CA GLN A 102 -14.06 9.63 -35.23
C GLN A 102 -14.97 10.86 -35.46
N GLU A 103 -15.33 11.57 -34.37
CA GLU A 103 -16.14 12.81 -34.44
C GLU A 103 -15.24 14.03 -34.62
N ALA A 104 -14.12 14.06 -33.90
CA ALA A 104 -13.12 15.12 -34.00
C ALA A 104 -11.75 14.60 -33.55
N PRO A 105 -10.67 14.84 -34.32
CA PRO A 105 -9.34 14.36 -33.97
C PRO A 105 -8.81 15.03 -32.66
N MET A 106 -7.77 14.45 -32.07
CA MET A 106 -7.02 15.14 -31.01
C MET A 106 -6.61 16.55 -31.49
N PRO A 107 -6.66 17.58 -30.64
CA PRO A 107 -6.88 17.54 -29.17
C PRO A 107 -8.35 17.74 -28.72
N ALA A 108 -9.35 17.50 -29.58
CA ALA A 108 -10.76 17.82 -29.30
C ALA A 108 -11.27 17.24 -27.97
N CYS A 109 -10.93 16.00 -27.62
CA CYS A 109 -11.33 15.39 -26.35
C CYS A 109 -10.69 16.08 -25.13
N ILE A 110 -9.45 16.61 -25.26
CA ILE A 110 -8.79 17.39 -24.19
C ILE A 110 -9.50 18.72 -24.00
N GLU A 111 -9.88 19.38 -25.10
CA GLU A 111 -10.66 20.64 -25.07
C GLU A 111 -12.05 20.44 -24.45
N ASP A 112 -12.67 19.31 -24.72
CA ASP A 112 -13.98 18.97 -24.16
C ASP A 112 -13.90 18.79 -22.64
N VAL A 113 -12.87 18.14 -22.12
CA VAL A 113 -12.64 18.01 -20.67
C VAL A 113 -12.42 19.40 -20.03
N LYS A 114 -11.60 20.26 -20.64
CA LYS A 114 -11.43 21.65 -20.18
C LYS A 114 -12.76 22.41 -20.17
N SER A 115 -13.57 22.20 -21.20
CA SER A 115 -14.90 22.84 -21.31
C SER A 115 -15.86 22.34 -20.22
N ALA A 116 -15.85 21.04 -19.90
CA ALA A 116 -16.65 20.48 -18.82
C ALA A 116 -16.23 21.03 -17.45
N VAL A 117 -14.93 21.14 -17.17
CA VAL A 117 -14.40 21.78 -15.95
C VAL A 117 -14.85 23.25 -15.88
N ASN A 118 -14.71 24.00 -16.97
CA ASN A 118 -15.15 25.40 -17.05
C ASN A 118 -16.67 25.53 -16.85
N TRP A 119 -17.46 24.61 -17.42
CA TRP A 119 -18.90 24.56 -17.20
C TRP A 119 -19.24 24.34 -15.72
N MET A 120 -18.54 23.43 -15.02
CA MET A 120 -18.72 23.21 -13.59
C MET A 120 -18.40 24.47 -12.79
N LYS A 121 -17.27 25.14 -13.09
CA LYS A 121 -16.88 26.40 -12.45
C LYS A 121 -17.90 27.52 -12.69
N ALA A 122 -18.37 27.68 -13.93
CA ALA A 122 -19.37 28.70 -14.29
C ALA A 122 -20.74 28.44 -13.63
N ASN A 123 -21.08 27.18 -13.37
CA ASN A 123 -22.33 26.80 -12.71
C ASN A 123 -22.16 26.57 -11.19
N ALA A 124 -21.03 26.92 -10.59
CA ALA A 124 -20.68 26.57 -9.21
C ALA A 124 -21.75 27.02 -8.20
N GLN A 125 -22.28 28.24 -8.33
CA GLN A 125 -23.32 28.75 -7.47
C GLN A 125 -24.61 27.91 -7.57
N ARG A 126 -25.05 27.60 -8.78
CA ARG A 126 -26.25 26.77 -9.03
C ARG A 126 -26.10 25.36 -8.51
N LEU A 127 -24.93 24.78 -8.71
CA LEU A 127 -24.59 23.43 -8.25
C LEU A 127 -24.28 23.38 -6.74
N GLY A 128 -24.09 24.52 -6.09
CA GLY A 128 -23.67 24.62 -4.70
C GLY A 128 -22.28 24.03 -4.46
N ILE A 129 -21.39 24.05 -5.46
CA ILE A 129 -20.01 23.57 -5.35
C ILE A 129 -19.03 24.70 -5.12
N ASN A 130 -17.87 24.37 -4.57
CA ASN A 130 -16.72 25.27 -4.56
C ASN A 130 -15.90 25.06 -5.85
N PRO A 131 -15.72 26.09 -6.70
CA PRO A 131 -14.97 25.97 -7.94
C PRO A 131 -13.47 25.60 -7.72
N GLU A 132 -12.93 25.88 -6.53
CA GLU A 132 -11.56 25.50 -6.15
C GLU A 132 -11.45 24.06 -5.58
N ARG A 133 -12.59 23.36 -5.47
CA ARG A 133 -12.67 21.99 -4.91
C ARG A 133 -13.25 21.01 -5.94
N ILE A 134 -12.80 21.12 -7.19
CA ILE A 134 -13.17 20.22 -8.28
C ILE A 134 -12.00 19.27 -8.53
N GLY A 135 -12.22 17.97 -8.35
CA GLY A 135 -11.29 16.91 -8.73
C GLY A 135 -11.73 16.21 -10.00
N THR A 136 -10.83 15.42 -10.60
CA THR A 136 -11.15 14.58 -11.76
C THR A 136 -10.82 13.12 -11.49
N PHE A 137 -11.55 12.22 -12.15
CA PHE A 137 -11.24 10.79 -12.26
C PHE A 137 -11.35 10.35 -13.70
N GLY A 138 -10.46 9.51 -14.14
CA GLY A 138 -10.59 8.79 -15.39
C GLY A 138 -9.79 7.50 -15.40
N HIS A 139 -10.16 6.58 -16.29
CA HIS A 139 -9.47 5.32 -16.47
C HIS A 139 -9.01 5.16 -17.92
N SER A 140 -7.83 4.59 -18.17
CA SER A 140 -7.28 4.41 -19.54
C SER A 140 -7.20 5.74 -20.29
N ALA A 141 -7.83 5.87 -21.45
CA ALA A 141 -7.96 7.13 -22.17
C ALA A 141 -8.55 8.24 -21.31
N GLY A 142 -9.55 7.94 -20.47
CA GLY A 142 -10.09 8.87 -19.47
C GLY A 142 -9.06 9.23 -18.41
N GLY A 143 -8.19 8.29 -18.01
CA GLY A 143 -7.07 8.53 -17.10
C GLY A 143 -6.08 9.54 -17.67
N HIS A 144 -5.70 9.38 -18.94
CA HIS A 144 -4.93 10.38 -19.69
C HIS A 144 -5.62 11.76 -19.62
N LEU A 145 -6.91 11.82 -19.98
CA LEU A 145 -7.68 13.07 -19.97
C LEU A 145 -7.81 13.69 -18.57
N SER A 146 -7.91 12.88 -17.52
CA SER A 146 -7.91 13.33 -16.14
C SER A 146 -6.57 13.96 -15.75
N LEU A 147 -5.43 13.32 -16.09
CA LEU A 147 -4.11 13.91 -15.86
C LEU A 147 -3.93 15.20 -16.65
N MET A 148 -4.38 15.25 -17.90
CA MET A 148 -4.36 16.48 -18.72
C MET A 148 -5.21 17.60 -18.10
N ALA A 149 -6.35 17.27 -17.47
CA ALA A 149 -7.14 18.26 -16.73
C ALA A 149 -6.37 18.82 -15.53
N GLY A 150 -5.67 17.98 -14.78
CA GLY A 150 -4.78 18.40 -13.69
C GLY A 150 -3.68 19.36 -14.17
N LEU A 151 -3.08 19.07 -15.32
CA LEU A 151 -1.99 19.85 -15.89
C LEU A 151 -2.46 21.17 -16.54
N THR A 152 -3.70 21.23 -17.07
CA THR A 152 -4.08 22.32 -18.00
C THR A 152 -5.45 22.98 -17.73
N ALA A 153 -6.30 22.45 -16.84
CA ALA A 153 -7.65 22.96 -16.59
C ALA A 153 -7.84 23.58 -15.20
N GLY A 154 -6.80 23.60 -14.35
CA GLY A 154 -6.84 24.19 -13.01
C GLY A 154 -7.88 23.52 -12.11
N VAL A 155 -7.83 22.20 -11.99
CA VAL A 155 -8.59 21.42 -11.02
C VAL A 155 -7.78 21.24 -9.73
N ALA A 156 -8.47 21.01 -8.60
CA ALA A 156 -7.84 20.87 -7.29
C ALA A 156 -6.99 19.61 -7.17
N CYS A 157 -7.38 18.52 -7.85
CA CYS A 157 -6.63 17.26 -7.88
C CYS A 157 -7.08 16.39 -9.05
N ALA A 158 -6.24 15.43 -9.47
CA ALA A 158 -6.57 14.54 -10.58
C ALA A 158 -6.20 13.09 -10.28
N VAL A 159 -7.10 12.15 -10.62
CA VAL A 159 -6.90 10.70 -10.44
C VAL A 159 -6.92 10.02 -11.80
N GLY A 160 -5.83 9.33 -12.15
CA GLY A 160 -5.70 8.51 -13.34
C GLY A 160 -5.57 7.03 -13.03
N GLY A 161 -6.53 6.22 -13.47
CA GLY A 161 -6.41 4.75 -13.45
C GLY A 161 -5.83 4.24 -14.76
N ALA A 162 -4.71 3.52 -14.72
CA ALA A 162 -3.99 3.01 -15.89
C ALA A 162 -3.83 4.07 -17.01
N PRO A 163 -3.35 5.30 -16.69
CA PRO A 163 -3.36 6.41 -17.64
C PRO A 163 -2.22 6.30 -18.65
N PRO A 164 -2.47 6.33 -19.96
CA PRO A 164 -1.41 6.57 -20.93
C PRO A 164 -0.74 7.94 -20.69
N THR A 165 0.53 7.94 -20.32
CA THR A 165 1.29 9.18 -20.07
C THR A 165 2.04 9.67 -21.32
N GLU A 166 2.27 8.73 -22.23
CA GLU A 166 2.83 8.96 -23.57
C GLU A 166 2.32 7.87 -24.54
N ILE A 167 2.53 8.05 -25.82
CA ILE A 167 2.30 7.00 -26.81
C ILE A 167 3.59 6.19 -27.00
N GLY A 168 3.53 4.92 -26.62
CA GLY A 168 4.62 3.97 -26.84
C GLY A 168 4.74 3.44 -28.29
N ASN A 169 3.94 3.95 -29.25
CA ASN A 169 3.97 3.52 -30.65
C ASN A 169 4.39 4.68 -31.57
N PRO A 170 5.61 4.64 -32.14
CA PRO A 170 6.13 5.70 -33.00
C PRO A 170 5.38 5.86 -34.34
N ASN A 171 4.49 4.92 -34.70
CA ASN A 171 3.73 4.99 -35.92
C ASN A 171 2.40 5.77 -35.79
N ILE A 172 2.07 6.26 -34.61
CA ILE A 172 0.89 7.09 -34.39
C ILE A 172 1.29 8.55 -34.53
N SER A 173 0.67 9.27 -35.46
CA SER A 173 0.96 10.69 -35.79
C SER A 173 0.88 11.63 -34.57
N TRP A 174 0.16 11.24 -33.53
CA TRP A 174 0.01 12.02 -32.28
C TRP A 174 1.28 12.05 -31.41
N ALA A 175 2.21 11.12 -31.60
CA ALA A 175 3.48 11.11 -30.88
C ALA A 175 4.35 12.36 -31.14
N GLU A 176 4.08 13.08 -32.22
CA GLU A 176 4.75 14.34 -32.56
C GLU A 176 4.19 15.56 -31.79
N HIS A 177 3.11 15.37 -31.01
CA HIS A 177 2.42 16.40 -30.25
C HIS A 177 2.58 16.19 -28.75
N PRO A 178 3.76 16.48 -28.16
CA PRO A 178 3.98 16.27 -26.72
C PRO A 178 3.01 17.09 -25.84
N GLU A 179 2.49 18.21 -26.34
CA GLU A 179 1.52 19.06 -25.66
C GLU A 179 0.14 18.40 -25.46
N TRP A 180 -0.11 17.25 -26.08
CA TRP A 180 -1.33 16.45 -25.89
C TRP A 180 -1.15 15.34 -24.86
N TRP A 181 0.06 15.16 -24.32
CA TRP A 181 0.42 14.05 -23.44
C TRP A 181 0.99 14.53 -22.10
N PRO A 182 0.69 13.84 -20.98
CA PRO A 182 1.26 14.19 -19.69
C PRO A 182 2.79 14.30 -19.67
N ILE A 183 3.50 13.48 -20.46
CA ILE A 183 4.97 13.51 -20.56
C ILE A 183 5.51 14.86 -21.07
N GLY A 184 4.74 15.60 -21.85
CA GLY A 184 5.10 16.94 -22.34
C GLY A 184 5.05 18.04 -21.29
N TYR A 185 4.56 17.73 -20.08
CA TYR A 185 4.37 18.70 -19.00
C TYR A 185 5.23 18.38 -17.77
N ILE A 186 6.38 17.73 -17.97
CA ILE A 186 7.29 17.46 -16.85
C ILE A 186 7.79 18.79 -16.27
N GLY A 187 7.45 19.03 -15.00
CA GLY A 187 7.79 20.23 -14.29
C GLY A 187 7.06 20.33 -12.96
N LYS A 188 7.33 21.40 -12.19
CA LYS A 188 6.58 21.65 -10.97
C LYS A 188 5.15 22.06 -11.33
N CYS A 189 4.17 21.33 -10.80
CA CYS A 189 2.74 21.58 -10.91
C CYS A 189 2.14 21.61 -9.50
N GLU A 190 1.26 22.58 -9.23
CA GLU A 190 0.62 22.69 -7.90
C GLU A 190 -0.54 21.70 -7.73
N THR A 191 -1.11 21.17 -8.83
CA THR A 191 -2.15 20.14 -8.76
C THR A 191 -1.56 18.82 -8.31
N PRO A 192 -2.03 18.22 -7.21
CA PRO A 192 -1.66 16.87 -6.80
C PRO A 192 -2.34 15.82 -7.70
N PHE A 193 -1.61 14.72 -7.91
CA PHE A 193 -2.07 13.59 -8.73
C PHE A 193 -2.09 12.30 -7.91
N LEU A 194 -3.08 11.44 -8.21
CA LEU A 194 -3.07 10.03 -7.83
C LEU A 194 -3.07 9.19 -9.09
N VAL A 195 -2.10 8.29 -9.23
CA VAL A 195 -2.00 7.35 -10.34
C VAL A 195 -2.17 5.93 -9.81
N LEU A 196 -3.12 5.20 -10.38
CA LEU A 196 -3.40 3.80 -10.08
C LEU A 196 -2.92 2.95 -11.26
N GLN A 197 -2.12 1.91 -11.03
CA GLN A 197 -1.54 1.10 -12.10
C GLN A 197 -1.62 -0.40 -11.78
N GLY A 198 -2.06 -1.20 -12.75
CA GLY A 198 -1.91 -2.65 -12.67
C GLY A 198 -0.48 -3.06 -13.04
N GLY A 199 0.16 -3.88 -12.22
CA GLY A 199 1.55 -4.32 -12.44
C GLY A 199 1.72 -5.19 -13.67
N GLU A 200 0.65 -5.84 -14.13
CA GLU A 200 0.61 -6.74 -15.28
C GLU A 200 -0.23 -6.18 -16.43
N ASP A 201 -0.44 -4.86 -16.47
CA ASP A 201 -1.25 -4.20 -17.50
C ASP A 201 -0.66 -4.41 -18.91
N PRO A 202 -1.36 -5.15 -19.79
CA PRO A 202 -0.87 -5.40 -21.15
C PRO A 202 -1.17 -4.25 -22.13
N VAL A 203 -2.05 -3.31 -21.75
CA VAL A 203 -2.53 -2.20 -22.60
C VAL A 203 -1.72 -0.95 -22.35
N VAL A 204 -1.64 -0.50 -21.10
CA VAL A 204 -0.81 0.63 -20.66
C VAL A 204 0.31 0.07 -19.79
N LYS A 205 1.48 -0.06 -20.39
CA LYS A 205 2.63 -0.68 -19.73
C LYS A 205 3.05 0.12 -18.49
N PRO A 206 3.20 -0.52 -17.32
CA PRO A 206 3.51 0.15 -16.06
C PRO A 206 4.76 1.04 -16.12
N ASN A 207 5.79 0.62 -16.85
CA ASN A 207 7.05 1.37 -16.95
C ASN A 207 6.89 2.79 -17.53
N LEU A 208 5.93 3.01 -18.43
CA LEU A 208 5.67 4.35 -18.99
C LEU A 208 5.04 5.26 -17.93
N THR A 209 4.09 4.73 -17.19
CA THR A 209 3.42 5.44 -16.10
C THR A 209 4.40 5.73 -14.95
N GLU A 210 5.24 4.77 -14.58
CA GLU A 210 6.29 4.91 -13.55
C GLU A 210 7.33 5.95 -13.94
N ASP A 211 7.74 5.99 -15.19
CA ASP A 211 8.69 6.99 -15.70
C ASP A 211 8.11 8.41 -15.55
N TRP A 212 6.86 8.61 -15.95
CA TRP A 212 6.19 9.90 -15.78
C TRP A 212 6.07 10.30 -14.30
N VAL A 213 5.59 9.39 -13.44
CA VAL A 213 5.46 9.64 -11.99
C VAL A 213 6.81 10.04 -11.40
N THR A 214 7.87 9.28 -11.70
CA THR A 214 9.22 9.56 -11.22
C THR A 214 9.70 10.94 -11.65
N LYS A 215 9.51 11.30 -12.91
CA LYS A 215 9.91 12.61 -13.44
C LYS A 215 9.15 13.76 -12.78
N MET A 216 7.83 13.62 -12.59
CA MET A 216 7.01 14.64 -11.94
C MET A 216 7.39 14.84 -10.47
N GLN A 217 7.60 13.74 -9.72
CA GLN A 217 8.05 13.80 -8.33
C GLN A 217 9.42 14.47 -8.22
N LYS A 218 10.39 14.15 -9.10
CA LYS A 218 11.70 14.82 -9.15
C LYS A 218 11.59 16.31 -9.47
N ALA A 219 10.60 16.72 -10.23
CA ALA A 219 10.31 18.11 -10.52
C ALA A 219 9.59 18.85 -9.36
N GLY A 220 9.25 18.15 -8.27
CA GLY A 220 8.61 18.71 -7.08
C GLY A 220 7.09 18.75 -7.14
N THR A 221 6.45 18.01 -8.07
CA THR A 221 5.00 17.81 -8.11
C THR A 221 4.59 16.70 -7.16
N SER A 222 3.49 16.91 -6.42
CA SER A 222 2.89 15.86 -5.58
C SER A 222 2.20 14.82 -6.46
N VAL A 223 2.76 13.62 -6.52
CA VAL A 223 2.18 12.48 -7.23
C VAL A 223 2.19 11.26 -6.33
N ASP A 224 0.99 10.80 -5.97
CA ASP A 224 0.79 9.53 -5.30
C ASP A 224 0.69 8.41 -6.35
N TYR A 225 1.38 7.30 -6.15
CA TYR A 225 1.39 6.17 -7.07
C TYR A 225 1.00 4.87 -6.37
N VAL A 226 -0.05 4.23 -6.85
CA VAL A 226 -0.52 2.92 -6.35
C VAL A 226 -0.40 1.89 -7.46
N LYS A 227 0.57 1.02 -7.33
CA LYS A 227 0.72 -0.16 -8.18
C LYS A 227 0.13 -1.35 -7.45
N VAL A 228 -0.80 -2.04 -8.09
CA VAL A 228 -1.42 -3.25 -7.56
C VAL A 228 -1.16 -4.42 -8.49
N HIS A 229 -1.21 -5.64 -7.96
CA HIS A 229 -1.29 -6.81 -8.82
C HIS A 229 -2.58 -6.79 -9.62
N GLY A 230 -2.48 -6.87 -10.93
CA GLY A 230 -3.62 -6.88 -11.83
C GLY A 230 -3.31 -6.28 -13.18
N ASP A 231 -4.32 -6.31 -14.00
CA ASP A 231 -4.29 -5.90 -15.40
C ASP A 231 -4.77 -4.46 -15.60
N HIS A 232 -5.28 -4.17 -16.80
CA HIS A 232 -5.80 -2.85 -17.18
C HIS A 232 -7.02 -2.40 -16.37
N GLY A 233 -7.72 -3.30 -15.69
CA GLY A 233 -8.91 -3.01 -14.87
C GLY A 233 -8.64 -2.42 -13.48
N VAL A 234 -7.47 -1.86 -13.25
CA VAL A 234 -6.95 -1.41 -11.94
C VAL A 234 -7.90 -0.59 -11.06
N ALA A 235 -8.77 0.21 -11.64
CA ALA A 235 -9.73 1.04 -10.90
C ALA A 235 -11.10 0.37 -10.72
N PHE A 236 -11.26 -0.88 -11.14
CA PHE A 236 -12.52 -1.62 -11.20
C PHE A 236 -12.33 -3.08 -10.75
N ASP A 237 -13.43 -3.81 -10.64
CA ASP A 237 -13.48 -5.23 -10.32
C ASP A 237 -12.68 -5.61 -9.04
N LYS A 238 -11.85 -6.63 -9.17
CA LYS A 238 -11.10 -7.22 -8.04
C LYS A 238 -10.05 -6.29 -7.45
N GLN A 239 -9.50 -5.35 -8.24
CA GLN A 239 -8.51 -4.40 -7.75
C GLN A 239 -9.13 -3.24 -6.96
N LEU A 240 -10.45 -3.04 -7.05
CA LEU A 240 -11.16 -1.94 -6.39
C LEU A 240 -11.00 -1.95 -4.87
N GLU A 241 -10.89 -3.12 -4.26
CA GLU A 241 -10.67 -3.26 -2.81
C GLU A 241 -9.38 -2.55 -2.34
N PHE A 242 -8.37 -2.46 -3.22
CA PHE A 242 -7.10 -1.80 -2.92
C PHE A 242 -7.06 -0.33 -3.38
N THR A 243 -7.63 -0.06 -4.54
CA THR A 243 -7.55 1.26 -5.18
C THR A 243 -8.60 2.24 -4.67
N ARG A 244 -9.80 1.76 -4.28
CA ARG A 244 -10.86 2.62 -3.76
C ARG A 244 -10.49 3.32 -2.45
N PRO A 245 -9.88 2.67 -1.43
CA PRO A 245 -9.43 3.36 -0.24
C PRO A 245 -8.43 4.48 -0.53
N ALA A 246 -7.52 4.25 -1.49
CA ALA A 246 -6.56 5.27 -1.92
C ALA A 246 -7.25 6.47 -2.58
N MET A 247 -8.22 6.23 -3.48
CA MET A 247 -9.02 7.29 -4.11
C MET A 247 -9.83 8.08 -3.08
N ASP A 248 -10.49 7.38 -2.14
CA ASP A 248 -11.29 8.00 -1.08
C ASP A 248 -10.44 8.89 -0.18
N ALA A 249 -9.26 8.41 0.24
CA ALA A 249 -8.32 9.16 1.05
C ALA A 249 -7.77 10.39 0.30
N PHE A 250 -7.45 10.23 -0.98
CA PHE A 250 -6.95 11.31 -1.83
C PHE A 250 -7.98 12.42 -1.98
N TYR A 251 -9.23 12.09 -2.31
CA TYR A 251 -10.30 13.10 -2.41
C TYR A 251 -10.68 13.73 -1.06
N ALA A 252 -10.66 12.95 0.03
CA ALA A 252 -10.91 13.52 1.36
C ALA A 252 -9.87 14.60 1.69
N ARG A 253 -8.59 14.33 1.44
CA ARG A 253 -7.50 15.27 1.67
C ARG A 253 -7.61 16.52 0.79
N HIS A 254 -7.75 16.33 -0.51
CA HIS A 254 -7.61 17.45 -1.46
C HIS A 254 -8.92 18.19 -1.76
N LEU A 255 -10.08 17.55 -1.56
CA LEU A 255 -11.38 18.18 -1.85
C LEU A 255 -12.21 18.51 -0.60
N LYS A 256 -12.03 17.77 0.52
CA LYS A 256 -12.75 18.04 1.76
C LYS A 256 -11.88 18.68 2.83
N HIS A 257 -10.55 18.68 2.64
CA HIS A 257 -9.56 19.08 3.63
C HIS A 257 -9.71 18.28 4.95
N GLU A 258 -10.15 17.03 4.82
CA GLU A 258 -10.27 16.07 5.90
C GLU A 258 -8.99 15.24 5.95
N GLU A 259 -8.42 15.08 7.15
CA GLU A 259 -7.36 14.09 7.32
C GLU A 259 -7.99 12.70 7.20
N PRO A 260 -7.64 11.91 6.18
CA PRO A 260 -8.20 10.58 6.03
C PRO A 260 -7.72 9.69 7.18
N THR A 261 -8.55 8.75 7.61
CA THR A 261 -8.21 7.75 8.64
C THR A 261 -7.02 6.88 8.21
N VAL A 262 -6.84 6.71 6.90
CA VAL A 262 -5.64 6.13 6.27
C VAL A 262 -5.19 7.11 5.21
N SER A 263 -4.07 7.80 5.44
CA SER A 263 -3.47 8.67 4.43
C SER A 263 -2.89 7.82 3.31
N PHE A 264 -3.15 8.20 2.05
CA PHE A 264 -2.59 7.53 0.90
C PHE A 264 -1.06 7.52 0.91
N GLU A 265 -0.40 8.60 1.36
CA GLU A 265 1.06 8.67 1.51
C GLU A 265 1.62 7.61 2.46
N GLN A 266 0.76 6.99 3.26
CA GLN A 266 1.12 5.99 4.26
C GLN A 266 0.78 4.56 3.81
N LEU A 267 0.26 4.37 2.59
CA LEU A 267 -0.23 3.09 2.13
C LEU A 267 0.25 2.76 0.72
N LYS A 268 0.74 1.54 0.55
CA LYS A 268 1.05 0.91 -0.74
C LYS A 268 0.49 -0.51 -0.73
N VAL A 269 -0.05 -0.97 -1.85
CA VAL A 269 -0.31 -2.38 -2.09
C VAL A 269 0.83 -2.91 -2.93
N PRO A 270 1.77 -3.67 -2.36
CA PRO A 270 2.83 -4.31 -3.12
C PRO A 270 2.26 -5.33 -4.11
N ASP A 271 3.05 -5.70 -5.11
CA ASP A 271 2.65 -6.68 -6.11
C ASP A 271 2.04 -7.92 -5.46
N PHE A 272 0.86 -8.33 -5.92
CA PHE A 272 0.08 -9.48 -5.46
C PHE A 272 -0.56 -9.39 -4.07
N GLY A 273 -0.16 -8.48 -3.18
CA GLY A 273 -0.64 -8.46 -1.79
C GLY A 273 -0.33 -9.75 -1.01
N GLY A 274 0.61 -10.57 -1.51
CA GLY A 274 1.03 -11.86 -0.97
C GLY A 274 0.18 -13.05 -1.41
N SER A 275 0.68 -14.27 -1.17
CA SER A 275 0.03 -15.54 -1.54
C SER A 275 -0.83 -16.15 -0.44
N GLY A 276 -0.87 -15.54 0.76
CA GLY A 276 -1.63 -16.02 1.91
C GLY A 276 -3.12 -15.71 1.84
N THR A 277 -3.82 -16.06 2.91
CA THR A 277 -5.28 -15.86 3.03
C THR A 277 -5.66 -14.41 3.30
N HIS A 278 -4.73 -13.59 3.82
CA HIS A 278 -4.93 -12.18 4.09
C HIS A 278 -4.24 -11.36 3.01
N LYS A 279 -4.97 -10.49 2.34
CA LYS A 279 -4.32 -9.49 1.49
C LYS A 279 -3.51 -8.53 2.34
N ALA A 280 -2.27 -8.25 1.94
CA ALA A 280 -1.34 -7.43 2.71
C ALA A 280 -1.06 -6.09 2.04
N ILE A 281 -0.74 -5.10 2.87
CA ILE A 281 -0.36 -3.75 2.48
C ILE A 281 0.94 -3.35 3.18
N ALA A 282 1.66 -2.43 2.56
CA ALA A 282 2.76 -1.68 3.16
C ALA A 282 2.24 -0.33 3.62
N VAL A 283 2.54 0.06 4.86
CA VAL A 283 2.03 1.28 5.49
C VAL A 283 3.20 2.07 6.09
N ARG A 284 3.18 3.39 5.92
CA ARG A 284 4.02 4.32 6.67
C ARG A 284 3.23 4.83 7.87
N GLU A 285 3.77 4.67 9.06
CA GLU A 285 3.17 5.18 10.29
C GLU A 285 3.78 6.52 10.70
N LYS A 286 2.94 7.53 11.00
CA LYS A 286 3.41 8.87 11.43
C LYS A 286 4.29 8.80 12.69
N SER A 287 4.02 7.83 13.56
CA SER A 287 4.76 7.60 14.79
C SER A 287 6.06 6.79 14.61
N LEU A 288 6.33 6.29 13.38
CA LEU A 288 7.51 5.49 13.06
C LEU A 288 7.93 5.68 11.59
N THR A 289 8.36 6.88 11.24
CA THR A 289 8.60 7.31 9.85
C THR A 289 9.75 6.60 9.15
N ASP A 290 10.73 6.09 9.89
CA ASP A 290 11.92 5.41 9.37
C ASP A 290 11.69 3.89 9.16
N PHE A 291 10.41 3.47 9.11
CA PHE A 291 10.04 2.06 8.93
C PHE A 291 8.83 1.93 8.02
N VAL A 292 8.78 0.81 7.33
CA VAL A 292 7.61 0.32 6.60
C VAL A 292 6.96 -0.79 7.39
N ILE A 293 5.65 -0.72 7.57
CA ILE A 293 4.87 -1.76 8.23
C ILE A 293 4.12 -2.57 7.17
N TYR A 294 4.53 -3.82 6.95
CA TYR A 294 3.75 -4.75 6.13
C TYR A 294 2.77 -5.50 7.03
N ARG A 295 1.50 -5.46 6.69
CA ARG A 295 0.45 -6.06 7.50
C ARG A 295 -0.77 -6.46 6.69
N PRO A 296 -1.64 -7.35 7.18
CA PRO A 296 -2.95 -7.57 6.59
C PRO A 296 -3.73 -6.26 6.43
N VAL A 297 -4.49 -6.12 5.34
CA VAL A 297 -5.42 -4.99 5.13
C VAL A 297 -6.35 -4.87 6.33
N SER A 298 -6.94 -6.00 6.74
CA SER A 298 -7.82 -6.09 7.91
C SER A 298 -7.15 -6.90 9.01
N MET A 299 -7.13 -6.35 10.22
CA MET A 299 -6.61 -7.01 11.43
C MET A 299 -7.74 -7.12 12.46
N ASP A 300 -8.02 -8.33 12.96
CA ASP A 300 -9.00 -8.57 14.01
C ASP A 300 -8.29 -8.69 15.38
N ALA A 301 -8.91 -8.13 16.43
CA ALA A 301 -8.41 -8.27 17.80
C ALA A 301 -8.59 -9.69 18.39
N LYS A 302 -9.40 -10.53 17.76
CA LYS A 302 -9.57 -11.93 18.14
C LYS A 302 -8.36 -12.78 17.80
N ASP A 303 -7.69 -12.46 16.68
CA ASP A 303 -6.54 -13.19 16.15
C ASP A 303 -5.30 -12.30 16.25
N LYS A 304 -4.71 -12.24 17.48
CA LYS A 304 -3.50 -11.46 17.68
C LYS A 304 -2.38 -11.93 16.76
N LEU A 305 -1.84 -11.00 15.98
CA LEU A 305 -0.82 -11.28 14.97
C LEU A 305 0.58 -11.29 15.58
N PRO A 306 1.41 -12.30 15.29
CA PRO A 306 2.82 -12.30 15.60
C PRO A 306 3.58 -11.24 14.79
N VAL A 307 4.76 -10.86 15.27
CA VAL A 307 5.56 -9.76 14.70
C VAL A 307 6.88 -10.28 14.17
N LEU A 308 7.29 -9.73 13.02
CA LEU A 308 8.64 -9.84 12.48
C LEU A 308 9.28 -8.45 12.40
N VAL A 309 10.40 -8.21 13.08
CA VAL A 309 11.26 -7.05 12.83
C VAL A 309 12.26 -7.44 11.75
N PHE A 310 12.37 -6.63 10.67
CA PHE A 310 13.23 -6.93 9.54
C PHE A 310 14.30 -5.86 9.29
N CYS A 311 15.54 -6.33 9.08
CA CYS A 311 16.72 -5.50 8.82
C CYS A 311 17.31 -5.81 7.44
N ASN A 312 17.67 -4.76 6.69
CA ASN A 312 18.05 -4.85 5.29
C ASN A 312 19.53 -5.22 5.07
N GLY A 313 19.82 -5.82 3.91
CA GLY A 313 21.17 -5.98 3.41
C GLY A 313 21.87 -4.63 3.27
N GLY A 314 23.21 -4.62 3.37
CA GLY A 314 23.98 -3.38 3.37
C GLY A 314 23.70 -2.46 4.57
N CYS A 315 22.85 -2.87 5.54
CA CYS A 315 22.27 -2.00 6.57
C CYS A 315 21.55 -0.79 5.98
N MET A 316 20.95 -0.93 4.81
CA MET A 316 20.32 0.15 4.07
C MET A 316 19.02 0.61 4.71
N ASP A 317 18.63 1.84 4.44
CA ASP A 317 17.39 2.46 4.91
C ASP A 317 16.19 2.21 3.99
N THR A 318 16.23 1.12 3.22
CA THR A 318 15.17 0.72 2.31
C THR A 318 14.92 -0.78 2.36
N SER A 319 13.65 -1.17 2.46
CA SER A 319 13.21 -2.57 2.40
C SER A 319 12.64 -2.97 1.03
N ILE A 320 12.75 -2.10 0.01
CA ILE A 320 12.12 -2.31 -1.31
C ILE A 320 12.57 -3.62 -1.98
N GLY A 321 13.84 -4.01 -1.87
CA GLY A 321 14.34 -5.26 -2.42
C GLY A 321 13.82 -6.53 -1.72
N TYR A 322 13.11 -6.39 -0.61
CA TYR A 322 12.51 -7.50 0.15
C TYR A 322 10.97 -7.42 0.17
N GLU A 323 10.39 -6.44 -0.50
CA GLU A 323 8.96 -6.13 -0.46
C GLU A 323 8.10 -7.35 -0.78
N ASN A 324 8.47 -8.15 -1.80
CA ASN A 324 7.76 -9.36 -2.19
C ASN A 324 7.73 -10.41 -1.06
N MET A 325 8.87 -10.64 -0.39
CA MET A 325 8.93 -11.54 0.76
C MET A 325 8.15 -11.01 1.96
N LEU A 326 8.32 -9.72 2.31
CA LEU A 326 7.72 -9.14 3.50
C LEU A 326 6.20 -9.05 3.37
N THR A 327 5.72 -8.74 2.17
CA THR A 327 4.29 -8.76 1.83
C THR A 327 3.72 -10.18 1.91
N ASP A 328 4.46 -11.19 1.38
CA ASP A 328 4.03 -12.57 1.48
C ASP A 328 3.91 -13.04 2.93
N ILE A 329 4.91 -12.75 3.77
CA ILE A 329 4.86 -13.06 5.20
C ILE A 329 3.65 -12.39 5.87
N ALA A 330 3.41 -11.11 5.58
CA ALA A 330 2.26 -10.38 6.13
C ALA A 330 0.93 -10.99 5.69
N SER A 331 0.83 -11.49 4.45
CA SER A 331 -0.38 -12.13 3.93
C SER A 331 -0.74 -13.45 4.64
N TYR A 332 0.19 -14.03 5.36
CA TYR A 332 -0.05 -15.18 6.24
C TYR A 332 -0.37 -14.75 7.68
N GLY A 333 -0.73 -13.50 7.93
CA GLY A 333 -1.17 -13.03 9.24
C GLY A 333 -0.01 -12.70 10.17
N TYR A 334 0.97 -11.94 9.69
CA TYR A 334 2.05 -11.33 10.46
C TYR A 334 1.99 -9.82 10.34
N VAL A 335 2.50 -9.11 11.33
CA VAL A 335 2.88 -7.71 11.19
C VAL A 335 4.41 -7.66 11.06
N VAL A 336 4.89 -7.12 9.95
CA VAL A 336 6.33 -6.97 9.70
C VAL A 336 6.71 -5.49 9.88
N VAL A 337 7.66 -5.22 10.77
CA VAL A 337 8.23 -3.88 10.99
C VAL A 337 9.61 -3.86 10.32
N ALA A 338 9.68 -3.34 9.10
CA ALA A 338 10.91 -3.32 8.30
C ALA A 338 11.57 -1.93 8.34
N ILE A 339 12.90 -1.90 8.53
CA ILE A 339 13.68 -0.67 8.48
C ILE A 339 13.57 -0.05 7.08
N GLY A 340 13.31 1.26 7.01
CA GLY A 340 13.32 2.02 5.79
C GLY A 340 12.05 2.86 5.59
N GLU A 341 12.09 3.74 4.60
CA GLU A 341 10.93 4.55 4.21
C GLU A 341 10.05 3.79 3.22
N LEU A 342 8.75 4.09 3.24
CA LEU A 342 7.82 3.58 2.24
C LEU A 342 8.15 4.19 0.87
N GLN A 343 8.62 3.36 -0.04
CA GLN A 343 8.92 3.75 -1.42
C GLN A 343 7.79 3.27 -2.34
N MET A 344 7.23 4.19 -3.11
CA MET A 344 6.20 3.88 -4.09
C MET A 344 6.81 3.32 -5.38
N ILE A 345 8.03 3.74 -5.70
CA ILE A 345 8.83 3.30 -6.85
C ILE A 345 10.24 3.03 -6.34
N ALA A 346 10.87 1.98 -6.83
CA ALA A 346 12.27 1.72 -6.53
C ALA A 346 13.14 2.85 -7.10
N GLN A 347 13.65 3.70 -6.23
CA GLN A 347 14.62 4.75 -6.56
C GLN A 347 15.93 4.43 -5.86
N HIS A 348 17.01 4.40 -6.61
CA HIS A 348 18.37 4.21 -6.08
C HIS A 348 18.99 5.58 -5.74
N GLU A 349 18.38 6.34 -4.83
CA GLU A 349 19.01 7.56 -4.32
C GLU A 349 19.64 7.27 -2.95
N LYS A 350 20.97 7.38 -2.92
CA LYS A 350 21.86 7.39 -1.75
C LYS A 350 21.35 6.59 -0.54
N ASP A 351 21.57 5.29 -0.59
CA ASP A 351 21.35 4.40 0.53
C ASP A 351 22.14 4.87 1.76
N GLN A 352 21.44 5.15 2.85
CA GLN A 352 22.04 5.50 4.12
C GLN A 352 22.17 4.25 4.99
N HIS A 353 23.30 4.12 5.68
CA HIS A 353 23.49 3.07 6.66
C HIS A 353 22.71 3.34 7.94
N THR A 354 21.90 2.36 8.35
CA THR A 354 21.12 2.42 9.58
C THR A 354 21.85 1.77 10.75
N PRO A 355 21.74 2.31 11.98
CA PRO A 355 22.36 1.72 13.16
C PRO A 355 21.60 0.50 13.67
N SER A 356 22.27 -0.39 14.39
CA SER A 356 21.66 -1.59 15.00
C SER A 356 20.56 -1.27 16.02
N SER A 357 20.57 -0.06 16.61
CA SER A 357 19.55 0.42 17.54
C SER A 357 18.14 0.52 16.92
N MET A 358 18.03 0.49 15.60
CA MET A 358 16.74 0.46 14.90
C MET A 358 15.92 -0.79 15.27
N VAL A 359 16.55 -1.93 15.53
CA VAL A 359 15.84 -3.14 16.01
C VAL A 359 15.10 -2.86 17.31
N LYS A 360 15.80 -2.25 18.27
CA LYS A 360 15.16 -1.88 19.55
C LYS A 360 14.04 -0.86 19.37
N LYS A 361 14.24 0.14 18.49
CA LYS A 361 13.23 1.14 18.17
C LYS A 361 11.95 0.49 17.63
N ALA A 362 12.07 -0.49 16.70
CA ALA A 362 10.94 -1.26 16.18
C ALA A 362 10.21 -2.05 17.27
N LEU A 363 10.97 -2.76 18.12
CA LEU A 363 10.41 -3.54 19.24
C LEU A 363 9.66 -2.65 20.26
N ASP A 364 10.24 -1.51 20.62
CA ASP A 364 9.63 -0.58 21.55
C ASP A 364 8.33 -0.01 20.98
N TRP A 365 8.36 0.40 19.70
CA TRP A 365 7.19 0.94 19.03
C TRP A 365 6.04 -0.06 18.95
N ILE A 366 6.28 -1.27 18.44
CA ILE A 366 5.18 -2.24 18.24
C ILE A 366 4.56 -2.69 19.57
N CYS A 367 5.36 -2.83 20.63
CA CYS A 367 4.86 -3.14 21.96
C CYS A 367 4.00 -1.99 22.52
N GLN A 368 4.40 -0.73 22.30
CA GLN A 368 3.60 0.43 22.67
C GLN A 368 2.28 0.45 21.89
N GLN A 369 2.32 0.26 20.56
CA GLN A 369 1.13 0.26 19.72
C GLN A 369 0.11 -0.83 20.11
N ALA A 370 0.59 -1.99 20.55
CA ALA A 370 -0.26 -3.09 21.00
C ALA A 370 -1.12 -2.74 22.23
N THR A 371 -0.68 -1.78 23.04
CA THR A 371 -1.31 -1.38 24.32
C THR A 371 -1.98 -0.01 24.28
N ASP A 372 -1.71 0.82 23.27
CA ASP A 372 -2.29 2.15 23.11
C ASP A 372 -3.72 2.05 22.53
N PRO A 373 -4.77 2.45 23.29
CA PRO A 373 -6.15 2.41 22.79
C PRO A 373 -6.43 3.25 21.55
N SER A 374 -5.60 4.26 21.27
CA SER A 374 -5.72 5.11 20.08
C SER A 374 -5.10 4.50 18.83
N SER A 375 -4.31 3.44 18.99
CA SER A 375 -3.61 2.78 17.89
C SER A 375 -4.50 1.85 17.10
N SER A 376 -4.30 1.82 15.76
CA SER A 376 -4.91 0.83 14.87
C SER A 376 -4.47 -0.62 15.17
N TYR A 377 -3.38 -0.79 15.93
CA TYR A 377 -2.81 -2.07 16.37
C TYR A 377 -3.28 -2.51 17.76
N TYR A 378 -4.08 -1.70 18.46
CA TYR A 378 -4.52 -1.97 19.83
C TYR A 378 -5.16 -3.35 19.95
N LYS A 379 -4.62 -4.18 20.87
CA LYS A 379 -5.05 -5.57 21.14
C LYS A 379 -4.97 -6.54 19.96
N LYS A 380 -4.42 -6.12 18.81
CA LYS A 380 -4.31 -6.95 17.61
C LYS A 380 -2.93 -7.59 17.43
N ILE A 381 -1.96 -7.24 18.26
CA ILE A 381 -0.58 -7.71 18.20
C ILE A 381 -0.31 -8.67 19.36
N ASP A 382 0.37 -9.79 19.04
CA ASP A 382 0.89 -10.72 20.05
C ASP A 382 2.34 -10.36 20.39
N THR A 383 2.52 -9.58 21.45
CA THR A 383 3.84 -9.13 21.91
C THR A 383 4.69 -10.26 22.53
N GLU A 384 4.09 -11.43 22.78
CA GLU A 384 4.82 -12.63 23.22
C GLU A 384 5.33 -13.47 22.03
N LYS A 385 5.06 -13.06 20.79
CA LYS A 385 5.41 -13.76 19.57
C LYS A 385 6.14 -12.84 18.58
N ILE A 386 7.36 -12.44 18.95
CA ILE A 386 8.18 -11.53 18.15
C ILE A 386 9.44 -12.24 17.66
N ALA A 387 9.70 -12.15 16.36
CA ALA A 387 10.94 -12.56 15.72
C ALA A 387 11.74 -11.36 15.20
N ALA A 388 13.04 -11.52 15.04
CA ALA A 388 13.86 -10.61 14.26
C ALA A 388 14.55 -11.37 13.11
N ALA A 389 14.49 -10.80 11.91
CA ALA A 389 15.17 -11.30 10.72
C ALA A 389 16.04 -10.21 10.09
N GLY A 390 17.14 -10.62 9.45
CA GLY A 390 17.97 -9.66 8.73
C GLY A 390 18.82 -10.33 7.66
N HIS A 391 18.90 -9.66 6.52
CA HIS A 391 19.74 -10.09 5.41
C HIS A 391 21.12 -9.45 5.48
N SER A 392 22.19 -10.22 5.26
CA SER A 392 23.57 -9.71 5.17
C SER A 392 23.94 -8.84 6.38
N CYS A 393 24.25 -7.55 6.19
CA CYS A 393 24.49 -6.57 7.27
C CYS A 393 23.32 -6.52 8.27
N GLY A 394 22.07 -6.61 7.81
CA GLY A 394 20.89 -6.67 8.68
C GLY A 394 20.89 -7.88 9.61
N GLY A 395 21.46 -9.00 9.20
CA GLY A 395 21.67 -10.16 10.09
C GLY A 395 22.61 -9.84 11.26
N ALA A 396 23.62 -9.00 11.03
CA ALA A 396 24.48 -8.51 12.12
C ALA A 396 23.71 -7.56 13.05
N GLN A 397 22.85 -6.66 12.53
CA GLN A 397 21.97 -5.83 13.36
C GLN A 397 21.08 -6.66 14.28
N VAL A 398 20.50 -7.76 13.78
CA VAL A 398 19.72 -8.71 14.58
C VAL A 398 20.59 -9.31 15.68
N LEU A 399 21.78 -9.80 15.37
CA LEU A 399 22.69 -10.41 16.35
C LEU A 399 23.20 -9.41 17.39
N ALA A 400 23.34 -8.13 17.05
CA ALA A 400 23.69 -7.08 18.00
C ALA A 400 22.61 -6.90 19.09
N ASN A 401 21.35 -7.16 18.75
CA ASN A 401 20.18 -7.04 19.63
C ASN A 401 19.72 -8.38 20.21
N ALA A 402 20.50 -9.45 20.07
CA ALA A 402 20.12 -10.81 20.46
C ALA A 402 19.81 -10.98 21.98
N ALA A 403 20.23 -10.04 22.83
CA ALA A 403 19.93 -10.04 24.26
C ALA A 403 18.51 -9.58 24.61
N ASP A 404 17.75 -9.01 23.67
CA ASP A 404 16.40 -8.48 23.97
C ASP A 404 15.43 -9.64 24.27
N PRO A 405 14.85 -9.72 25.49
CA PRO A 405 14.06 -10.87 25.93
C PRO A 405 12.73 -11.05 25.18
N ARG A 406 12.31 -10.03 24.45
CA ARG A 406 11.09 -10.07 23.63
C ARG A 406 11.25 -10.97 22.40
N LEU A 407 12.49 -11.20 21.93
CA LEU A 407 12.78 -12.00 20.76
C LEU A 407 12.64 -13.50 21.07
N LYS A 408 11.68 -14.14 20.42
CA LYS A 408 11.38 -15.57 20.60
C LYS A 408 12.07 -16.47 19.55
N THR A 409 12.56 -15.86 18.47
CA THR A 409 13.39 -16.54 17.46
C THR A 409 14.14 -15.52 16.61
N TYR A 410 15.21 -15.98 15.99
CA TYR A 410 16.09 -15.19 15.12
C TYR A 410 16.22 -15.84 13.75
N LEU A 411 16.26 -15.02 12.69
CA LEU A 411 16.49 -15.47 11.32
C LEU A 411 17.64 -14.65 10.70
N ILE A 412 18.73 -15.33 10.41
CA ILE A 412 19.96 -14.74 9.87
C ILE A 412 20.06 -15.16 8.41
N LEU A 413 19.71 -14.24 7.51
CA LEU A 413 19.51 -14.49 6.10
C LEU A 413 20.75 -14.05 5.32
N ASN A 414 21.41 -14.97 4.62
CA ASN A 414 22.65 -14.75 3.86
C ASN A 414 23.65 -13.93 4.70
N ALA A 415 23.82 -14.31 5.97
CA ALA A 415 24.62 -13.59 6.94
C ALA A 415 25.29 -14.57 7.92
N GLY A 416 26.30 -14.10 8.61
CA GLY A 416 27.02 -14.80 9.67
C GLY A 416 28.22 -13.99 10.13
N MET A 417 28.52 -14.03 11.42
CA MET A 417 29.61 -13.23 11.99
C MET A 417 30.98 -13.88 11.79
N GLY A 418 31.04 -15.19 11.97
CA GLY A 418 32.32 -15.89 11.90
C GLY A 418 33.40 -15.25 12.79
N LYS A 419 34.36 -14.55 12.18
CA LYS A 419 35.39 -13.78 12.86
C LYS A 419 35.23 -12.26 12.68
N MET A 420 34.18 -11.81 11.97
CA MET A 420 33.94 -10.41 11.64
C MET A 420 33.34 -9.64 12.81
N THR A 421 33.43 -8.32 12.71
CA THR A 421 32.65 -7.35 13.51
C THR A 421 31.92 -6.45 12.52
N MET A 422 30.61 -6.30 12.64
CA MET A 422 29.76 -5.53 11.74
C MET A 422 28.51 -5.08 12.47
N ALA A 423 28.04 -3.87 12.25
CA ALA A 423 26.78 -3.33 12.81
C ALA A 423 26.63 -3.66 14.31
N ASP A 424 27.66 -3.36 15.10
CA ASP A 424 27.74 -3.62 16.55
C ASP A 424 27.71 -5.09 16.96
N ALA A 425 27.66 -6.03 16.03
CA ALA A 425 27.74 -7.46 16.30
C ALA A 425 29.14 -8.03 16.10
N SER A 426 29.42 -9.09 16.79
CA SER A 426 30.62 -9.91 16.65
C SER A 426 30.31 -11.34 17.07
N ARG A 427 31.30 -12.23 17.00
CA ARG A 427 31.15 -13.59 17.53
C ARG A 427 30.74 -13.64 19.01
N LYS A 428 31.02 -12.57 19.78
CA LYS A 428 30.59 -12.48 21.18
C LYS A 428 29.06 -12.36 21.29
N SER A 429 28.40 -11.75 20.32
CA SER A 429 26.93 -11.59 20.28
C SER A 429 26.20 -12.93 20.27
N LEU A 430 26.80 -14.00 19.74
CA LEU A 430 26.23 -15.36 19.78
C LEU A 430 25.99 -15.89 21.20
N LYS A 431 26.67 -15.34 22.22
CA LYS A 431 26.47 -15.72 23.62
C LYS A 431 25.18 -15.14 24.23
N ASN A 432 24.63 -14.12 23.58
CA ASN A 432 23.40 -13.44 24.00
C ASN A 432 22.13 -14.10 23.45
N LEU A 433 22.30 -15.03 22.50
CA LEU A 433 21.19 -15.80 21.95
C LEU A 433 20.55 -16.66 23.05
N HIS A 434 19.23 -16.58 23.17
CA HIS A 434 18.46 -17.28 24.20
C HIS A 434 17.22 -18.00 23.64
N SER A 435 17.01 -17.96 22.32
CA SER A 435 15.87 -18.55 21.60
C SER A 435 16.33 -19.26 20.34
N PRO A 436 15.53 -20.12 19.71
CA PRO A 436 15.87 -20.82 18.48
C PRO A 436 16.30 -19.88 17.36
N ILE A 437 17.27 -20.31 16.54
CA ILE A 437 17.82 -19.51 15.43
C ILE A 437 17.88 -20.30 14.14
N LEU A 438 17.44 -19.66 13.05
CA LEU A 438 17.60 -20.11 11.68
C LEU A 438 18.70 -19.28 11.00
N TYR A 439 19.73 -19.94 10.48
CA TYR A 439 20.59 -19.41 9.43
C TYR A 439 20.06 -19.91 8.08
N LEU A 440 19.89 -19.00 7.11
CA LEU A 440 19.56 -19.32 5.74
C LEU A 440 20.63 -18.73 4.83
N VAL A 441 21.31 -19.58 4.06
CA VAL A 441 22.43 -19.18 3.18
C VAL A 441 22.21 -19.66 1.75
N GLY A 442 23.00 -19.17 0.81
CA GLY A 442 22.82 -19.33 -0.63
C GLY A 442 23.87 -20.19 -1.33
N GLY A 443 24.39 -21.25 -0.66
CA GLY A 443 25.45 -22.11 -1.19
C GLY A 443 26.83 -21.49 -1.07
N THR A 444 27.85 -22.19 -1.61
CA THR A 444 29.25 -21.75 -1.52
C THR A 444 29.56 -20.45 -2.27
N SER A 445 28.69 -20.00 -3.17
CA SER A 445 28.77 -18.69 -3.84
C SER A 445 28.28 -17.54 -2.97
N ASP A 446 27.59 -17.82 -1.86
CA ASP A 446 27.19 -16.81 -0.88
C ASP A 446 28.42 -16.43 -0.02
N VAL A 447 28.79 -15.15 -0.03
CA VAL A 447 29.91 -14.60 0.75
C VAL A 447 29.76 -14.84 2.25
N ALA A 448 28.53 -15.02 2.75
CA ALA A 448 28.23 -15.29 4.14
C ALA A 448 28.33 -16.80 4.51
N TRP A 449 28.39 -17.70 3.53
CA TRP A 449 28.28 -19.13 3.76
C TRP A 449 29.27 -19.65 4.80
N ALA A 450 30.55 -19.31 4.64
CA ALA A 450 31.61 -19.76 5.55
C ALA A 450 31.42 -19.23 6.98
N ASN A 451 30.96 -17.96 7.12
CA ASN A 451 30.71 -17.34 8.41
C ASN A 451 29.51 -17.98 9.13
N ALA A 452 28.42 -18.25 8.40
CA ALA A 452 27.26 -18.97 8.95
C ALA A 452 27.61 -20.36 9.45
N GLN A 453 28.47 -21.10 8.71
CA GLN A 453 29.01 -22.41 9.14
C GLN A 453 29.81 -22.28 10.44
N MET A 454 30.64 -21.23 10.58
CA MET A 454 31.38 -20.97 11.82
C MET A 454 30.47 -20.65 12.99
N ASP A 455 29.43 -19.85 12.77
CA ASP A 455 28.45 -19.50 13.78
C ASP A 455 27.63 -20.71 14.22
N TYR A 456 27.12 -21.49 13.25
CA TYR A 456 26.45 -22.76 13.53
C TYR A 456 27.31 -23.67 14.42
N LYS A 457 28.59 -23.83 14.12
CA LYS A 457 29.51 -24.62 14.95
C LYS A 457 29.72 -24.06 16.35
N ALA A 458 29.69 -22.70 16.48
CA ALA A 458 29.94 -22.00 17.74
C ALA A 458 28.77 -22.04 18.71
N ILE A 459 27.53 -22.03 18.24
CA ILE A 459 26.31 -22.09 19.06
C ILE A 459 26.20 -23.47 19.70
N LYS A 460 26.06 -23.56 21.03
CA LYS A 460 26.07 -24.82 21.79
C LYS A 460 24.82 -25.04 22.64
N LYS A 461 24.07 -23.97 22.98
CA LYS A 461 23.06 -24.03 24.04
C LYS A 461 21.62 -24.00 23.54
N ILE A 462 21.38 -23.34 22.42
CA ILE A 462 20.03 -23.11 21.88
C ILE A 462 19.83 -23.96 20.62
N PRO A 463 18.58 -24.25 20.24
CA PRO A 463 18.26 -24.87 18.97
C PRO A 463 18.76 -24.01 17.79
N VAL A 464 19.43 -24.63 16.85
CA VAL A 464 19.94 -23.95 15.65
C VAL A 464 19.76 -24.81 14.40
N VAL A 465 19.23 -24.16 13.37
CA VAL A 465 19.15 -24.70 12.01
C VAL A 465 20.06 -23.89 11.10
N LEU A 466 20.75 -24.56 10.19
CA LEU A 466 21.37 -23.96 9.02
C LEU A 466 20.70 -24.58 7.79
N ALA A 467 19.89 -23.79 7.11
CA ALA A 467 19.28 -24.09 5.82
C ALA A 467 20.15 -23.47 4.71
N ASP A 468 20.50 -24.28 3.71
CA ASP A 468 21.33 -23.82 2.61
C ASP A 468 20.60 -24.03 1.28
N ASN A 469 20.19 -22.93 0.65
CA ASN A 469 19.65 -22.90 -0.71
C ASN A 469 20.84 -22.82 -1.69
N THR A 470 21.37 -23.95 -2.07
CA THR A 470 22.63 -24.06 -2.82
C THR A 470 22.65 -23.32 -4.16
N LYS A 471 21.50 -22.86 -4.65
CA LYS A 471 21.34 -22.20 -5.96
C LYS A 471 21.10 -20.69 -5.88
N SER A 472 20.88 -20.11 -4.68
CA SER A 472 20.38 -18.74 -4.57
C SER A 472 21.47 -17.66 -4.45
N GLY A 473 22.69 -18.00 -4.07
CA GLY A 473 23.77 -17.03 -3.87
C GLY A 473 23.48 -16.06 -2.73
N HIS A 474 24.24 -14.94 -2.66
CA HIS A 474 24.12 -13.96 -1.59
C HIS A 474 22.82 -13.14 -1.66
N GLY A 475 22.28 -12.88 -2.85
CA GLY A 475 21.04 -12.14 -3.04
C GLY A 475 19.79 -12.91 -2.60
N GLY A 476 19.86 -14.22 -2.44
CA GLY A 476 18.69 -15.05 -2.14
C GLY A 476 17.65 -15.06 -3.27
N THR A 477 16.38 -15.26 -2.91
CA THR A 477 15.26 -15.24 -3.87
C THR A 477 14.23 -14.15 -3.54
N TYR A 478 14.59 -13.18 -2.71
CA TYR A 478 13.65 -12.26 -2.05
C TYR A 478 12.90 -11.34 -3.02
N GLU A 479 13.50 -11.02 -4.16
CA GLU A 479 12.89 -10.19 -5.23
C GLU A 479 11.95 -10.99 -6.16
N GLN A 480 11.98 -12.32 -6.09
CA GLN A 480 11.07 -13.15 -6.88
C GLN A 480 9.62 -12.99 -6.41
N PRO A 481 8.61 -13.36 -7.23
CA PRO A 481 7.21 -13.35 -6.80
C PRO A 481 7.04 -14.05 -5.44
N ASN A 482 6.38 -13.36 -4.49
CA ASN A 482 6.18 -13.79 -3.11
C ASN A 482 7.51 -14.13 -2.37
N GLY A 483 8.64 -13.56 -2.80
CA GLY A 483 9.97 -13.79 -2.21
C GLY A 483 10.58 -15.15 -2.50
N GLY A 484 9.98 -15.94 -3.39
CA GLY A 484 10.51 -17.20 -3.87
C GLY A 484 10.67 -18.29 -2.80
N ALA A 485 11.66 -19.18 -3.00
CA ALA A 485 11.88 -20.32 -2.13
C ALA A 485 12.41 -19.92 -0.73
N ASN A 486 13.22 -18.86 -0.65
CA ASN A 486 13.75 -18.38 0.62
C ASN A 486 12.62 -17.84 1.52
N ALA A 487 11.66 -17.10 0.95
CA ALA A 487 10.50 -16.60 1.70
C ALA A 487 9.65 -17.75 2.26
N ARG A 488 9.42 -18.80 1.46
CA ARG A 488 8.72 -20.00 1.95
C ARG A 488 9.44 -20.66 3.13
N MET A 489 10.77 -20.76 3.09
CA MET A 489 11.58 -21.30 4.19
C MET A 489 11.49 -20.41 5.44
N VAL A 490 11.60 -19.10 5.28
CA VAL A 490 11.44 -18.11 6.36
C VAL A 490 10.05 -18.23 7.00
N ARG A 491 8.99 -18.30 6.19
CA ARG A 491 7.62 -18.46 6.66
C ARG A 491 7.42 -19.77 7.40
N ALA A 492 7.90 -20.89 6.86
CA ALA A 492 7.82 -22.18 7.55
C ALA A 492 8.46 -22.13 8.94
N TRP A 493 9.61 -21.47 9.09
CA TRP A 493 10.24 -21.27 10.39
C TRP A 493 9.40 -20.42 11.33
N LEU A 494 8.86 -19.29 10.84
CA LEU A 494 8.02 -18.40 11.63
C LEU A 494 6.72 -19.08 12.09
N ASP A 495 6.05 -19.82 11.21
CA ASP A 495 4.83 -20.56 11.54
C ASP A 495 5.09 -21.61 12.62
N TRP A 496 6.24 -22.31 12.56
CA TRP A 496 6.64 -23.26 13.58
C TRP A 496 6.93 -22.57 14.92
N GLN A 497 7.82 -21.56 14.92
CA GLN A 497 8.34 -20.96 16.15
C GLN A 497 7.34 -19.98 16.84
N LEU A 498 6.50 -19.31 16.09
CA LEU A 498 5.61 -18.28 16.63
C LEU A 498 4.13 -18.69 16.67
N LYS A 499 3.66 -19.50 15.71
CA LYS A 499 2.26 -19.94 15.70
C LYS A 499 2.03 -21.33 16.26
N GLY A 500 3.09 -22.07 16.55
CA GLY A 500 3.00 -23.42 17.07
C GLY A 500 2.47 -24.44 16.02
N ASN A 501 2.59 -24.11 14.73
CA ASN A 501 2.29 -25.05 13.67
C ASN A 501 3.45 -26.06 13.57
N ASN A 502 3.18 -27.32 13.89
CA ASN A 502 4.20 -28.37 13.91
C ASN A 502 4.46 -29.03 12.55
N GLU A 503 3.65 -28.77 11.52
CA GLU A 503 3.93 -29.32 10.18
C GLU A 503 5.31 -28.94 9.63
N PRO A 504 5.78 -27.67 9.76
CA PRO A 504 7.11 -27.27 9.32
C PRO A 504 8.26 -27.92 10.11
N GLU A 505 8.02 -28.48 11.31
CA GLU A 505 9.05 -29.20 12.07
C GLU A 505 9.67 -30.33 11.23
N LYS A 506 8.88 -31.00 10.40
CA LYS A 506 9.33 -32.06 9.50
C LYS A 506 10.43 -31.59 8.54
N ILE A 507 10.35 -30.32 8.09
CA ILE A 507 11.37 -29.69 7.22
C ILE A 507 12.68 -29.58 7.99
N PHE A 508 12.63 -29.00 9.19
CA PHE A 508 13.83 -28.61 9.92
C PHE A 508 14.46 -29.73 10.74
N ILE A 509 13.67 -30.67 11.25
CA ILE A 509 14.15 -31.77 12.11
C ILE A 509 14.31 -33.05 11.32
N SER A 510 13.35 -33.41 10.48
CA SER A 510 13.36 -34.66 9.72
C SER A 510 13.98 -34.51 8.33
N GLY A 511 14.27 -33.29 7.88
CA GLY A 511 14.86 -33.00 6.58
C GLY A 511 13.96 -33.37 5.39
N ILE A 512 12.65 -33.34 5.57
CA ILE A 512 11.68 -33.57 4.48
C ILE A 512 11.58 -32.29 3.63
N LEU A 513 12.21 -32.32 2.46
CA LEU A 513 12.42 -31.18 1.57
C LEU A 513 11.72 -31.34 0.21
N SER A 514 10.62 -32.09 0.14
CA SER A 514 9.91 -32.35 -1.12
C SER A 514 9.55 -31.08 -1.91
N ASP A 515 9.23 -29.99 -1.19
CA ASP A 515 8.82 -28.70 -1.76
C ASP A 515 9.96 -27.66 -1.79
N TYR A 516 11.18 -28.08 -1.47
CA TYR A 516 12.36 -27.21 -1.30
C TYR A 516 13.56 -27.74 -2.11
N ASP A 517 13.36 -27.83 -3.44
CA ASP A 517 14.45 -28.26 -4.33
C ASP A 517 15.68 -27.36 -4.19
N GLY A 518 16.86 -27.99 -4.07
CA GLY A 518 18.13 -27.30 -3.90
C GLY A 518 18.44 -26.89 -2.46
N PHE A 519 17.58 -27.20 -1.48
CA PHE A 519 17.92 -26.98 -0.07
C PHE A 519 18.61 -28.17 0.58
N THR A 520 19.46 -27.84 1.53
CA THR A 520 19.98 -28.79 2.53
C THR A 520 19.78 -28.22 3.92
N ILE A 521 19.58 -29.10 4.91
CA ILE A 521 19.32 -28.69 6.30
C ILE A 521 20.37 -29.37 7.22
N MET A 522 20.99 -28.56 8.07
CA MET A 522 21.69 -29.01 9.26
C MET A 522 21.02 -28.48 10.51
N GLN A 523 20.86 -29.28 11.53
CA GLN A 523 20.23 -28.88 12.78
C GLN A 523 20.91 -29.48 14.00
N LYS A 524 20.77 -28.85 15.17
CA LYS A 524 21.21 -29.37 16.47
C LYS A 524 20.55 -28.70 17.64
N ASN A 525 20.67 -29.34 18.81
CA ASN A 525 20.23 -28.90 20.14
C ASN A 525 18.71 -28.87 20.34
N PHE A 526 17.87 -29.44 19.48
CA PHE A 526 16.42 -29.50 19.64
C PHE A 526 15.97 -30.46 20.75
N ASN A 527 16.81 -31.41 21.16
CA ASN A 527 16.50 -32.37 22.23
C ASN A 527 16.90 -31.88 23.64
N ASN A 528 17.45 -30.66 23.77
CA ASN A 528 17.79 -30.10 25.06
C ASN A 528 16.57 -29.29 25.56
N PRO A 529 15.99 -29.60 26.74
CA PRO A 529 14.98 -28.74 27.33
C PRO A 529 15.60 -27.34 27.57
N MET A 530 14.91 -26.31 27.08
CA MET A 530 15.28 -24.91 27.32
C MET A 530 14.98 -24.49 28.76
#